data_7a49dbb931db8bd14ae529cb78ffda56
#
_entry.id   7a49dbb931db8bd14ae529cb78ffda56
#
_cell.length_a   1.000
_cell.length_b   1.000
_cell.length_c   1.000
_cell.angle_alpha   90.00
_cell.angle_beta   90.00
_cell.angle_gamma   90.00
#
_symmetry.space_group_name_H-M   'P 1'
#
loop_
_entity.id
_entity.type
_entity.pdbx_description
1 polymer ?
#
loop_
_entity_poly.entity_id
_entity_poly.type
_entity_poly.pdbx_seq_one_letter_code
_entity_poly.pdbx_strand_id
1 'polypeptide(L)'
;MLLATACAAVPDLGARPVPAAASDYASTRSLSASQSDWPADGWWTKYNDPQLDRLIGEGIAGSPDLAAAAARFRTAQGLAQQAGAALLPSLDAAGSVDYQKQSRNNGLPAPSGWNATGTAAVSLNFDLDLFGKNRAALRAARKDAEGARLEFEQSRLLLTTGIASAYADLAALYAQRDSLSQALDIRQQTYRFVKARYDAGLETIDSVRQAEARIPQTRSDLAATDEAIMLDKHALAALVGAGPDRALTIERPAVSALQAQGIPADASINLIGRRPDVAAARTRVEAAADRIKEARAAFYPNINIGALIGLQSLGLGSLFNSGSNFASVSPAVTLPLFHGGALQGQYRGRRGQYDEAVALYDGQVIQALRETADTLTSEKQLEERLGQSRSALAAYEDALRVARGRYQEGLTTYLTVLTAQESVVNARLVVAQLETRSFTLDVQLVRALGGGFQAA
;
A
#
# COMPACT_ATOMS: atom_id res chain seq x y z
N MET A 1 59.75 7.31 4.59
CA MET A 1 58.97 6.41 5.49
C MET A 1 57.57 7.01 5.81
N LEU A 2 56.81 7.46 4.79
CA LEU A 2 55.51 8.14 4.93
C LEU A 2 54.38 7.48 4.08
N LEU A 3 54.60 6.26 3.58
CA LEU A 3 53.65 5.55 2.69
C LEU A 3 52.84 4.42 3.36
N ALA A 4 53.00 4.23 4.67
CA ALA A 4 52.39 3.07 5.35
C ALA A 4 50.99 3.32 5.98
N THR A 5 50.46 4.58 5.92
CA THR A 5 49.17 4.91 6.52
C THR A 5 48.02 5.12 5.50
N ALA A 6 48.26 4.83 4.25
CA ALA A 6 47.29 5.11 3.14
C ALA A 6 46.49 3.86 2.73
N CYS A 7 46.51 2.76 3.46
CA CYS A 7 45.56 1.69 3.19
C CYS A 7 44.14 2.17 3.51
N ALA A 8 43.21 1.96 2.59
CA ALA A 8 41.78 2.26 2.80
C ALA A 8 41.26 1.37 3.94
N ALA A 9 41.38 1.84 5.18
CA ALA A 9 40.88 1.13 6.35
C ALA A 9 39.34 1.29 6.41
N VAL A 10 38.67 0.18 6.72
CA VAL A 10 37.21 0.18 6.99
C VAL A 10 36.95 1.02 8.23
N PRO A 11 36.17 2.11 8.18
CA PRO A 11 35.88 2.92 9.37
C PRO A 11 35.14 2.11 10.44
N ASP A 12 35.50 2.30 11.70
CA ASP A 12 34.65 1.86 12.81
C ASP A 12 33.53 2.90 12.99
N LEU A 13 32.27 2.44 12.83
CA LEU A 13 31.08 3.28 12.97
C LEU A 13 30.27 2.91 14.23
N GLY A 14 30.84 2.15 15.16
CA GLY A 14 30.18 1.69 16.36
C GLY A 14 29.10 0.62 16.12
N ALA A 15 28.35 0.29 17.17
CA ALA A 15 27.27 -0.69 17.10
C ALA A 15 26.15 -0.24 16.16
N ARG A 16 25.54 -1.18 15.45
CA ARG A 16 24.38 -0.94 14.59
C ARG A 16 23.10 -0.93 15.43
N PRO A 17 22.11 -0.05 15.14
CA PRO A 17 20.80 -0.19 15.73
C PRO A 17 20.19 -1.54 15.34
N VAL A 18 19.38 -2.09 16.24
CA VAL A 18 18.67 -3.35 16.02
C VAL A 18 17.18 -3.01 15.87
N PRO A 19 16.48 -3.57 14.88
CA PRO A 19 15.04 -3.40 14.75
C PRO A 19 14.34 -3.82 16.04
N ALA A 20 13.39 -3.01 16.53
CA ALA A 20 12.64 -3.32 17.73
C ALA A 20 11.72 -4.52 17.53
N ALA A 21 11.55 -5.35 18.56
CA ALA A 21 10.54 -6.39 18.57
C ALA A 21 9.18 -5.82 18.98
N ALA A 22 8.07 -6.44 18.53
CA ALA A 22 6.73 -6.00 18.94
C ALA A 22 6.56 -6.00 20.48
N SER A 23 7.24 -6.91 21.18
CA SER A 23 7.26 -6.99 22.63
C SER A 23 7.90 -5.80 23.33
N ASP A 24 8.71 -5.02 22.62
CA ASP A 24 9.39 -3.83 23.16
C ASP A 24 8.37 -2.66 23.31
N TYR A 25 7.22 -2.75 22.65
CA TYR A 25 6.15 -1.78 22.73
C TYR A 25 5.01 -2.28 23.62
N ALA A 26 4.70 -1.52 24.69
CA ALA A 26 3.61 -1.84 25.61
C ALA A 26 2.25 -1.72 24.89
N SER A 27 1.64 -2.84 24.50
CA SER A 27 0.38 -2.88 23.73
C SER A 27 -0.69 -3.81 24.31
N THR A 28 -0.35 -4.70 25.23
CA THR A 28 -1.23 -5.76 25.78
C THR A 28 -2.54 -5.23 26.38
N ARG A 29 -2.53 -4.07 27.03
CA ARG A 29 -3.74 -3.47 27.64
C ARG A 29 -4.66 -2.85 26.58
N SER A 30 -4.08 -2.19 25.57
CA SER A 30 -4.83 -1.53 24.49
C SER A 30 -5.35 -2.51 23.45
N LEU A 31 -4.72 -3.68 23.32
CA LEU A 31 -5.14 -4.77 22.43
C LEU A 31 -5.93 -5.87 23.16
N SER A 32 -6.52 -5.55 24.31
CA SER A 32 -7.38 -6.49 25.04
C SER A 32 -8.79 -6.48 24.46
N ALA A 33 -9.18 -7.58 23.79
CA ALA A 33 -10.51 -7.79 23.21
C ALA A 33 -10.92 -9.27 23.29
N SER A 34 -12.16 -9.59 22.91
CA SER A 34 -12.60 -10.97 22.70
C SER A 34 -11.72 -11.67 21.67
N GLN A 35 -11.50 -12.98 21.85
CA GLN A 35 -10.66 -13.74 20.93
C GLN A 35 -11.42 -14.12 19.66
N SER A 36 -10.78 -13.98 18.52
CA SER A 36 -11.25 -14.46 17.22
C SER A 36 -10.08 -15.04 16.42
N ASP A 37 -10.37 -15.64 15.27
CA ASP A 37 -9.37 -16.12 14.33
C ASP A 37 -8.77 -14.98 13.50
N TRP A 38 -7.56 -15.21 12.95
CA TRP A 38 -6.97 -14.31 11.97
C TRP A 38 -7.83 -14.25 10.70
N PRO A 39 -7.96 -13.07 10.05
CA PRO A 39 -8.60 -13.00 8.75
C PRO A 39 -7.96 -14.00 7.77
N ALA A 40 -8.78 -14.66 6.97
CA ALA A 40 -8.33 -15.51 5.87
C ALA A 40 -8.21 -14.72 4.56
N ASP A 41 -7.52 -15.25 3.56
CA ASP A 41 -7.62 -14.73 2.19
C ASP A 41 -9.07 -14.87 1.71
N GLY A 42 -9.57 -13.87 0.97
CA GLY A 42 -11.00 -13.83 0.62
C GLY A 42 -11.92 -13.44 1.79
N TRP A 43 -11.41 -12.76 2.82
CA TRP A 43 -12.12 -12.34 4.04
C TRP A 43 -13.48 -11.66 3.77
N TRP A 44 -13.66 -11.03 2.60
CA TRP A 44 -14.89 -10.32 2.22
C TRP A 44 -16.08 -11.25 1.95
N THR A 45 -15.84 -12.53 1.64
CA THR A 45 -16.92 -13.51 1.38
C THR A 45 -17.78 -13.79 2.62
N LYS A 46 -17.26 -13.47 3.83
CA LYS A 46 -18.03 -13.57 5.08
C LYS A 46 -19.27 -12.67 5.12
N TYR A 47 -19.29 -11.61 4.30
CA TYR A 47 -20.44 -10.70 4.22
C TYR A 47 -21.62 -11.25 3.42
N ASN A 48 -21.45 -12.38 2.71
CA ASN A 48 -22.47 -13.04 1.91
C ASN A 48 -23.16 -12.10 0.90
N ASP A 49 -22.41 -11.14 0.34
CA ASP A 49 -22.89 -10.23 -0.69
C ASP A 49 -22.19 -10.51 -2.03
N PRO A 50 -22.90 -11.18 -2.99
CA PRO A 50 -22.30 -11.53 -4.27
C PRO A 50 -21.90 -10.33 -5.13
N GLN A 51 -22.46 -9.14 -4.87
CA GLN A 51 -22.05 -7.91 -5.57
C GLN A 51 -20.69 -7.43 -5.07
N LEU A 52 -20.48 -7.46 -3.76
CA LEU A 52 -19.18 -7.12 -3.17
C LEU A 52 -18.09 -8.08 -3.67
N ASP A 53 -18.39 -9.38 -3.71
CA ASP A 53 -17.44 -10.40 -4.20
C ASP A 53 -17.04 -10.11 -5.66
N ARG A 54 -18.01 -9.76 -6.52
CA ARG A 54 -17.75 -9.41 -7.92
C ARG A 54 -16.91 -8.13 -8.03
N LEU A 55 -17.25 -7.07 -7.28
CA LEU A 55 -16.53 -5.79 -7.32
C LEU A 55 -15.07 -5.97 -6.88
N ILE A 56 -14.82 -6.73 -5.82
CA ILE A 56 -13.45 -7.03 -5.38
C ILE A 56 -12.71 -7.87 -6.43
N GLY A 57 -13.37 -8.88 -7.02
CA GLY A 57 -12.79 -9.67 -8.11
C GLY A 57 -12.44 -8.83 -9.33
N GLU A 58 -13.33 -7.94 -9.76
CA GLU A 58 -13.09 -6.98 -10.85
C GLU A 58 -11.90 -6.06 -10.51
N GLY A 59 -11.86 -5.53 -9.28
CA GLY A 59 -10.76 -4.67 -8.82
C GLY A 59 -9.40 -5.38 -8.85
N ILE A 60 -9.33 -6.62 -8.35
CA ILE A 60 -8.08 -7.42 -8.40
C ILE A 60 -7.63 -7.66 -9.85
N ALA A 61 -8.57 -7.88 -10.77
CA ALA A 61 -8.25 -8.14 -12.18
C ALA A 61 -7.97 -6.86 -12.99
N GLY A 62 -8.64 -5.74 -12.67
CA GLY A 62 -8.69 -4.55 -13.51
C GLY A 62 -7.98 -3.31 -12.97
N SER A 63 -7.56 -3.29 -11.70
CA SER A 63 -6.96 -2.08 -11.10
C SER A 63 -5.61 -1.71 -11.73
N PRO A 64 -5.46 -0.49 -12.30
CA PRO A 64 -4.18 -0.01 -12.81
C PRO A 64 -3.10 0.11 -11.73
N ASP A 65 -3.48 0.46 -10.50
CA ASP A 65 -2.53 0.61 -9.38
C ASP A 65 -1.95 -0.73 -8.97
N LEU A 66 -2.78 -1.79 -8.94
CA LEU A 66 -2.31 -3.14 -8.67
C LEU A 66 -1.43 -3.67 -9.80
N ALA A 67 -1.78 -3.38 -11.06
CA ALA A 67 -0.95 -3.71 -12.22
C ALA A 67 0.42 -2.99 -12.18
N ALA A 68 0.46 -1.72 -11.75
CA ALA A 68 1.69 -0.97 -11.53
C ALA A 68 2.55 -1.58 -10.42
N ALA A 69 1.95 -2.02 -9.30
CA ALA A 69 2.65 -2.70 -8.22
C ALA A 69 3.26 -4.04 -8.71
N ALA A 70 2.50 -4.83 -9.48
CA ALA A 70 2.99 -6.05 -10.12
C ALA A 70 4.15 -5.79 -11.09
N ALA A 71 4.11 -4.68 -11.83
CA ALA A 71 5.20 -4.28 -12.72
C ALA A 71 6.48 -3.90 -11.94
N ARG A 72 6.35 -3.18 -10.80
CA ARG A 72 7.48 -2.88 -9.91
C ARG A 72 8.12 -4.15 -9.37
N PHE A 73 7.32 -5.14 -8.98
CA PHE A 73 7.84 -6.45 -8.56
C PHE A 73 8.63 -7.13 -9.69
N ARG A 74 8.10 -7.19 -10.92
CA ARG A 74 8.85 -7.74 -12.08
C ARG A 74 10.16 -6.98 -12.33
N THR A 75 10.17 -5.65 -12.20
CA THR A 75 11.39 -4.84 -12.33
C THR A 75 12.42 -5.25 -11.27
N ALA A 76 12.01 -5.39 -10.02
CA ALA A 76 12.92 -5.80 -8.94
C ALA A 76 13.45 -7.23 -9.15
N GLN A 77 12.65 -8.15 -9.68
CA GLN A 77 13.11 -9.48 -10.09
C GLN A 77 14.18 -9.41 -11.19
N GLY A 78 13.98 -8.57 -12.21
CA GLY A 78 14.97 -8.33 -13.27
C GLY A 78 16.29 -7.78 -12.72
N LEU A 79 16.24 -6.83 -11.78
CA LEU A 79 17.43 -6.30 -11.10
C LEU A 79 18.15 -7.37 -10.26
N ALA A 80 17.41 -8.24 -9.57
CA ALA A 80 18.00 -9.36 -8.85
C ALA A 80 18.67 -10.37 -9.80
N GLN A 81 18.09 -10.65 -10.96
CA GLN A 81 18.70 -11.45 -12.00
C GLN A 81 19.98 -10.79 -12.53
N GLN A 82 19.95 -9.50 -12.81
CA GLN A 82 21.12 -8.72 -13.25
C GLN A 82 22.24 -8.76 -12.21
N ALA A 83 21.92 -8.59 -10.92
CA ALA A 83 22.90 -8.71 -9.83
C ALA A 83 23.50 -10.13 -9.76
N GLY A 84 22.70 -11.15 -10.04
CA GLY A 84 23.16 -12.55 -10.11
C GLY A 84 24.12 -12.83 -11.27
N ALA A 85 23.98 -12.12 -12.38
CA ALA A 85 24.86 -12.27 -13.53
C ALA A 85 26.32 -11.88 -13.22
N ALA A 86 26.55 -10.97 -12.25
CA ALA A 86 27.89 -10.61 -11.81
C ALA A 86 28.66 -11.76 -11.12
N LEU A 87 28.01 -12.87 -10.79
CA LEU A 87 28.63 -14.10 -10.26
C LEU A 87 28.95 -15.14 -11.31
N LEU A 88 28.65 -14.84 -12.57
CA LEU A 88 28.89 -15.72 -13.72
C LEU A 88 29.94 -15.09 -14.65
N PRO A 89 30.69 -15.88 -15.41
CA PRO A 89 31.55 -15.32 -16.44
C PRO A 89 30.72 -14.61 -17.52
N SER A 90 31.20 -13.44 -17.98
CA SER A 90 30.69 -12.80 -19.19
C SER A 90 31.53 -13.20 -20.39
N LEU A 91 30.87 -13.37 -21.55
CA LEU A 91 31.49 -13.63 -22.83
C LEU A 91 31.04 -12.55 -23.82
N ASP A 92 32.01 -11.83 -24.37
CA ASP A 92 31.77 -10.78 -25.34
C ASP A 92 32.58 -11.05 -26.63
N ALA A 93 31.94 -10.87 -27.78
CA ALA A 93 32.63 -10.92 -29.06
C ALA A 93 32.75 -9.50 -29.61
N ALA A 94 33.95 -9.13 -30.03
CA ALA A 94 34.24 -7.84 -30.61
C ALA A 94 35.09 -7.97 -31.89
N GLY A 95 34.78 -7.11 -32.84
CA GLY A 95 35.63 -6.95 -34.06
C GLY A 95 35.99 -5.47 -34.25
N SER A 96 37.25 -5.21 -34.54
CA SER A 96 37.69 -3.84 -34.85
C SER A 96 38.63 -3.83 -36.06
N VAL A 97 38.61 -2.69 -36.73
CA VAL A 97 39.59 -2.36 -37.79
C VAL A 97 40.16 -1.01 -37.41
N ASP A 98 41.44 -1.00 -37.04
CA ASP A 98 42.16 0.21 -36.69
C ASP A 98 43.12 0.58 -37.83
N TYR A 99 42.94 1.77 -38.41
CA TYR A 99 43.87 2.33 -39.39
C TYR A 99 44.79 3.32 -38.71
N GLN A 100 46.05 2.92 -38.46
CA GLN A 100 46.98 3.68 -37.63
C GLN A 100 48.41 3.68 -38.21
N LYS A 101 49.15 4.76 -37.89
CA LYS A 101 50.58 4.83 -38.12
C LYS A 101 51.27 4.66 -36.79
N GLN A 102 51.98 3.54 -36.62
CA GLN A 102 52.72 3.28 -35.37
C GLN A 102 53.98 4.13 -35.27
N SER A 103 54.29 4.56 -34.04
CA SER A 103 55.52 5.28 -33.73
C SER A 103 56.72 4.33 -33.85
N ARG A 104 57.81 4.75 -34.52
CA ARG A 104 59.06 4.02 -34.59
C ARG A 104 59.86 4.08 -33.26
N ASN A 105 59.49 4.96 -32.34
CA ASN A 105 60.21 5.18 -31.08
C ASN A 105 59.66 4.39 -29.91
N ASN A 106 58.75 3.45 -30.14
CA ASN A 106 58.19 2.62 -29.10
C ASN A 106 58.95 1.31 -28.84
N GLY A 107 60.11 1.11 -29.49
CA GLY A 107 60.99 -0.05 -29.30
C GLY A 107 60.48 -1.37 -29.91
N LEU A 108 59.37 -1.34 -30.64
CA LEU A 108 58.80 -2.51 -31.33
C LEU A 108 59.06 -2.40 -32.84
N PRO A 109 59.30 -3.53 -33.54
CA PRO A 109 59.33 -3.55 -35.01
C PRO A 109 57.94 -3.13 -35.53
N ALA A 110 57.85 -1.92 -36.11
CA ALA A 110 56.62 -1.37 -36.67
C ALA A 110 56.68 -1.24 -38.17
N PRO A 111 55.64 -1.62 -38.91
CA PRO A 111 55.58 -1.38 -40.33
C PRO A 111 55.60 0.12 -40.66
N SER A 112 56.25 0.50 -41.74
CA SER A 112 56.32 1.92 -42.14
C SER A 112 54.97 2.38 -42.70
N GLY A 113 54.59 3.64 -42.36
CA GLY A 113 53.37 4.24 -42.91
C GLY A 113 52.07 3.90 -42.15
N TRP A 114 50.96 4.19 -42.78
CA TRP A 114 49.64 3.89 -42.29
C TRP A 114 49.28 2.42 -42.62
N ASN A 115 48.82 1.67 -41.62
CA ASN A 115 48.45 0.28 -41.76
C ASN A 115 47.09 0.01 -41.11
N ALA A 116 46.32 -0.86 -41.77
CA ALA A 116 45.09 -1.41 -41.16
C ALA A 116 45.47 -2.59 -40.26
N THR A 117 44.95 -2.58 -39.02
CA THR A 117 45.01 -3.77 -38.15
C THR A 117 43.57 -4.27 -37.95
N GLY A 118 43.35 -5.52 -38.34
CA GLY A 118 42.08 -6.21 -38.08
C GLY A 118 42.16 -7.04 -36.81
N THR A 119 41.15 -6.98 -35.96
CA THR A 119 41.01 -7.85 -34.78
C THR A 119 39.59 -8.40 -34.69
N ALA A 120 39.46 -9.70 -34.48
CA ALA A 120 38.20 -10.35 -34.14
C ALA A 120 38.45 -11.29 -32.96
N ALA A 121 37.81 -11.02 -31.82
CA ALA A 121 38.13 -11.75 -30.58
C ALA A 121 36.88 -12.00 -29.74
N VAL A 122 36.93 -13.07 -28.96
CA VAL A 122 36.00 -13.36 -27.87
C VAL A 122 36.75 -13.20 -26.56
N SER A 123 36.20 -12.35 -25.68
CA SER A 123 36.72 -12.13 -24.34
C SER A 123 35.83 -12.78 -23.29
N LEU A 124 36.44 -13.39 -22.29
CA LEU A 124 35.81 -13.87 -21.06
C LEU A 124 36.30 -13.02 -19.91
N ASN A 125 35.37 -12.56 -19.06
CA ASN A 125 35.67 -11.90 -17.81
C ASN A 125 34.93 -12.59 -16.66
N PHE A 126 35.64 -12.94 -15.58
CA PHE A 126 35.07 -13.62 -14.43
C PHE A 126 35.67 -13.08 -13.13
N ASP A 127 34.80 -12.51 -12.28
CA ASP A 127 35.13 -12.05 -10.94
C ASP A 127 34.98 -13.22 -9.96
N LEU A 128 36.04 -13.57 -9.26
CA LEU A 128 36.03 -14.70 -8.30
C LEU A 128 35.26 -14.38 -7.01
N ASP A 129 34.93 -13.13 -6.77
CA ASP A 129 34.15 -12.63 -5.63
C ASP A 129 34.62 -13.22 -4.28
N LEU A 130 35.93 -13.31 -4.01
CA LEU A 130 36.47 -13.96 -2.82
C LEU A 130 35.98 -13.33 -1.51
N PHE A 131 35.80 -12.01 -1.51
CA PHE A 131 35.33 -11.24 -0.34
C PHE A 131 33.81 -11.01 -0.34
N GLY A 132 33.08 -11.57 -1.30
CA GLY A 132 31.63 -11.64 -1.30
C GLY A 132 30.94 -10.32 -1.62
N LYS A 133 31.56 -9.41 -2.36
CA LYS A 133 30.96 -8.15 -2.84
C LYS A 133 29.72 -8.43 -3.72
N ASN A 134 29.90 -9.22 -4.77
CA ASN A 134 28.82 -9.54 -5.71
C ASN A 134 27.74 -10.42 -5.08
N ARG A 135 28.14 -11.37 -4.22
CA ARG A 135 27.19 -12.16 -3.42
C ARG A 135 26.37 -11.30 -2.46
N ALA A 136 26.95 -10.28 -1.84
CA ALA A 136 26.23 -9.35 -0.98
C ALA A 136 25.28 -8.49 -1.78
N ALA A 137 25.69 -7.98 -2.95
CA ALA A 137 24.83 -7.25 -3.88
C ALA A 137 23.64 -8.08 -4.35
N LEU A 138 23.86 -9.35 -4.72
CA LEU A 138 22.78 -10.26 -5.09
C LEU A 138 21.80 -10.51 -3.95
N ARG A 139 22.29 -10.72 -2.70
CA ARG A 139 21.40 -10.88 -1.53
C ARG A 139 20.56 -9.62 -1.32
N ALA A 140 21.16 -8.44 -1.38
CA ALA A 140 20.43 -7.18 -1.27
C ALA A 140 19.36 -7.06 -2.36
N ALA A 141 19.69 -7.32 -3.62
CA ALA A 141 18.74 -7.25 -4.73
C ALA A 141 17.60 -8.29 -4.61
N ARG A 142 17.88 -9.50 -4.11
CA ARG A 142 16.84 -10.49 -3.82
C ARG A 142 15.90 -10.03 -2.71
N LYS A 143 16.43 -9.37 -1.67
CA LYS A 143 15.62 -8.77 -0.61
C LYS A 143 14.78 -7.59 -1.13
N ASP A 144 15.31 -6.79 -2.05
CA ASP A 144 14.53 -5.74 -2.72
C ASP A 144 13.38 -6.33 -3.55
N ALA A 145 13.63 -7.43 -4.25
CA ALA A 145 12.56 -8.12 -5.00
C ALA A 145 11.50 -8.71 -4.06
N GLU A 146 11.89 -9.26 -2.93
CA GLU A 146 10.96 -9.72 -1.90
C GLU A 146 10.19 -8.56 -1.28
N GLY A 147 10.83 -7.43 -0.98
CA GLY A 147 10.17 -6.21 -0.54
C GLY A 147 9.11 -5.72 -1.53
N ALA A 148 9.44 -5.71 -2.83
CA ALA A 148 8.49 -5.33 -3.88
C ALA A 148 7.31 -6.32 -4.01
N ARG A 149 7.51 -7.62 -3.74
CA ARG A 149 6.44 -8.61 -3.64
C ARG A 149 5.49 -8.29 -2.49
N LEU A 150 6.04 -7.97 -1.33
CA LEU A 150 5.26 -7.60 -0.15
C LEU A 150 4.49 -6.28 -0.35
N GLU A 151 5.08 -5.32 -1.07
CA GLU A 151 4.39 -4.09 -1.48
C GLU A 151 3.23 -4.35 -2.45
N PHE A 152 3.36 -5.36 -3.32
CA PHE A 152 2.25 -5.80 -4.16
C PHE A 152 1.10 -6.37 -3.30
N GLU A 153 1.40 -7.23 -2.31
CA GLU A 153 0.39 -7.74 -1.38
C GLU A 153 -0.26 -6.63 -0.54
N GLN A 154 0.52 -5.63 -0.13
CA GLN A 154 -0.02 -4.45 0.55
C GLN A 154 -0.96 -3.65 -0.37
N SER A 155 -0.60 -3.48 -1.65
CA SER A 155 -1.46 -2.80 -2.63
C SER A 155 -2.76 -3.57 -2.85
N ARG A 156 -2.71 -4.90 -2.90
CA ARG A 156 -3.89 -5.78 -2.97
C ARG A 156 -4.78 -5.63 -1.74
N LEU A 157 -4.21 -5.61 -0.54
CA LEU A 157 -4.94 -5.39 0.70
C LEU A 157 -5.63 -4.02 0.72
N LEU A 158 -4.90 -2.96 0.35
CA LEU A 158 -5.45 -1.60 0.29
C LEU A 158 -6.58 -1.48 -0.73
N LEU A 159 -6.47 -2.14 -1.88
CA LEU A 159 -7.51 -2.16 -2.90
C LEU A 159 -8.76 -2.88 -2.40
N THR A 160 -8.61 -4.11 -1.88
CA THR A 160 -9.76 -4.91 -1.43
C THR A 160 -10.49 -4.27 -0.26
N THR A 161 -9.75 -3.72 0.71
CA THR A 161 -10.33 -2.99 1.83
C THR A 161 -10.89 -1.64 1.41
N GLY A 162 -10.30 -0.96 0.43
CA GLY A 162 -10.81 0.28 -0.16
C GLY A 162 -12.15 0.08 -0.84
N ILE A 163 -12.29 -0.97 -1.66
CA ILE A 163 -13.57 -1.34 -2.30
C ILE A 163 -14.63 -1.66 -1.24
N ALA A 164 -14.29 -2.47 -0.23
CA ALA A 164 -15.23 -2.83 0.82
C ALA A 164 -15.64 -1.63 1.68
N SER A 165 -14.74 -0.67 1.95
CA SER A 165 -15.05 0.56 2.67
C SER A 165 -15.99 1.47 1.87
N ALA A 166 -15.71 1.70 0.58
CA ALA A 166 -16.59 2.47 -0.28
C ALA A 166 -17.97 1.80 -0.42
N TYR A 167 -18.00 0.47 -0.48
CA TYR A 167 -19.27 -0.29 -0.50
C TYR A 167 -20.06 -0.14 0.81
N ALA A 168 -19.38 -0.04 1.96
CA ALA A 168 -20.00 0.28 3.25
C ALA A 168 -20.57 1.71 3.28
N ASP A 169 -19.81 2.68 2.72
CA ASP A 169 -20.25 4.07 2.63
C ASP A 169 -21.48 4.19 1.72
N LEU A 170 -21.52 3.44 0.62
CA LEU A 170 -22.70 3.34 -0.24
C LEU A 170 -23.92 2.80 0.51
N ALA A 171 -23.74 1.76 1.35
CA ALA A 171 -24.81 1.23 2.18
C ALA A 171 -25.33 2.28 3.18
N ALA A 172 -24.45 3.09 3.77
CA ALA A 172 -24.78 4.18 4.67
C ALA A 172 -25.62 5.27 3.95
N LEU A 173 -25.22 5.65 2.75
CA LEU A 173 -25.94 6.64 1.94
C LEU A 173 -27.35 6.15 1.58
N TYR A 174 -27.52 4.88 1.25
CA TYR A 174 -28.85 4.31 1.02
C TYR A 174 -29.72 4.29 2.28
N ALA A 175 -29.15 3.97 3.45
CA ALA A 175 -29.86 4.02 4.73
C ALA A 175 -30.28 5.46 5.10
N GLN A 176 -29.42 6.44 4.81
CA GLN A 176 -29.75 7.87 4.96
C GLN A 176 -30.89 8.28 4.02
N ARG A 177 -30.81 7.87 2.75
CA ARG A 177 -31.86 8.13 1.75
C ARG A 177 -33.23 7.60 2.17
N ASP A 178 -33.25 6.37 2.70
CA ASP A 178 -34.50 5.76 3.20
C ASP A 178 -35.08 6.55 4.38
N SER A 179 -34.22 6.98 5.33
CA SER A 179 -34.66 7.81 6.45
C SER A 179 -35.22 9.15 6.01
N LEU A 180 -34.61 9.80 5.03
CA LEU A 180 -35.08 11.04 4.44
C LEU A 180 -36.38 10.86 3.64
N SER A 181 -36.53 9.72 2.92
CA SER A 181 -37.76 9.40 2.21
C SER A 181 -38.95 9.22 3.17
N GLN A 182 -38.73 8.49 4.29
CA GLN A 182 -39.75 8.36 5.34
C GLN A 182 -40.08 9.73 5.98
N ALA A 183 -39.05 10.57 6.21
CA ALA A 183 -39.27 11.92 6.71
C ALA A 183 -40.12 12.77 5.75
N LEU A 184 -39.88 12.65 4.44
CA LEU A 184 -40.67 13.33 3.42
C LEU A 184 -42.15 12.93 3.47
N ASP A 185 -42.45 11.64 3.56
CA ASP A 185 -43.82 11.14 3.65
C ASP A 185 -44.52 11.67 4.90
N ILE A 186 -43.85 11.63 6.04
CA ILE A 186 -44.35 12.16 7.32
C ILE A 186 -44.62 13.68 7.20
N ARG A 187 -43.74 14.46 6.58
CA ARG A 187 -43.87 15.92 6.41
C ARG A 187 -45.02 16.25 5.47
N GLN A 188 -45.23 15.49 4.41
CA GLN A 188 -46.38 15.66 3.51
C GLN A 188 -47.73 15.36 4.17
N GLN A 189 -47.77 14.29 4.99
CA GLN A 189 -48.98 13.97 5.78
C GLN A 189 -49.27 15.08 6.79
N THR A 190 -48.25 15.55 7.49
CA THR A 190 -48.39 16.65 8.46
C THR A 190 -48.86 17.95 7.84
N TYR A 191 -48.29 18.33 6.65
CA TYR A 191 -48.75 19.50 5.93
C TYR A 191 -50.25 19.40 5.54
N ARG A 192 -50.68 18.26 5.00
CA ARG A 192 -52.09 18.04 4.69
C ARG A 192 -53.01 18.20 5.91
N PHE A 193 -52.58 17.67 7.05
CA PHE A 193 -53.34 17.75 8.28
C PHE A 193 -53.40 19.19 8.82
N VAL A 194 -52.27 19.90 8.91
CA VAL A 194 -52.19 21.30 9.35
C VAL A 194 -53.04 22.22 8.41
N LYS A 195 -52.95 21.99 7.09
CA LYS A 195 -53.76 22.77 6.13
C LYS A 195 -55.25 22.54 6.30
N ALA A 196 -55.70 21.31 6.49
CA ALA A 196 -57.12 21.02 6.76
C ALA A 196 -57.61 21.69 8.05
N ARG A 197 -56.81 21.76 9.10
CA ARG A 197 -57.13 22.49 10.32
C ARG A 197 -57.20 24.00 10.11
N TYR A 198 -56.32 24.58 9.30
CA TYR A 198 -56.34 25.97 8.89
C TYR A 198 -57.62 26.29 8.10
N ASP A 199 -57.96 25.47 7.12
CA ASP A 199 -59.16 25.65 6.30
C ASP A 199 -60.44 25.55 7.15
N ALA A 200 -60.42 24.86 8.32
CA ALA A 200 -61.45 24.78 9.31
C ALA A 200 -61.41 25.93 10.35
N GLY A 201 -60.46 26.87 10.25
CA GLY A 201 -60.29 27.98 11.21
C GLY A 201 -59.66 27.58 12.56
N LEU A 202 -59.05 26.36 12.62
CA LEU A 202 -58.47 25.79 13.86
C LEU A 202 -56.94 25.90 13.94
N GLU A 203 -56.30 26.55 12.96
CA GLU A 203 -54.87 26.69 12.86
C GLU A 203 -54.46 28.02 12.24
N THR A 204 -53.21 28.44 12.39
CA THR A 204 -52.66 29.69 11.85
C THR A 204 -52.00 29.47 10.49
N ILE A 205 -51.95 30.52 9.67
CA ILE A 205 -51.25 30.51 8.40
C ILE A 205 -49.75 30.29 8.58
N ASP A 206 -49.16 30.71 9.68
CA ASP A 206 -47.74 30.49 10.04
C ASP A 206 -47.44 29.01 10.15
N SER A 207 -48.28 28.25 10.87
CA SER A 207 -48.13 26.78 10.97
C SER A 207 -48.20 26.08 9.61
N VAL A 208 -49.11 26.56 8.72
CA VAL A 208 -49.18 26.02 7.36
C VAL A 208 -47.87 26.28 6.58
N ARG A 209 -47.37 27.52 6.63
CA ARG A 209 -46.12 27.90 5.95
C ARG A 209 -44.90 27.17 6.48
N GLN A 210 -44.80 26.96 7.80
CA GLN A 210 -43.75 26.15 8.38
C GLN A 210 -43.80 24.69 7.92
N ALA A 211 -44.98 24.06 7.91
CA ALA A 211 -45.16 22.70 7.41
C ALA A 211 -44.86 22.59 5.90
N GLU A 212 -45.27 23.59 5.12
CA GLU A 212 -45.01 23.66 3.67
C GLU A 212 -43.50 23.73 3.38
N ALA A 213 -42.75 24.59 4.10
CA ALA A 213 -41.31 24.80 3.87
C ALA A 213 -40.46 23.55 4.14
N ARG A 214 -40.91 22.67 5.02
CA ARG A 214 -40.18 21.41 5.33
C ARG A 214 -40.16 20.40 4.19
N ILE A 215 -41.14 20.44 3.29
CA ILE A 215 -41.23 19.54 2.13
C ILE A 215 -40.07 19.80 1.14
N PRO A 216 -39.93 21.04 0.58
CA PRO A 216 -38.82 21.30 -0.34
C PRO A 216 -37.46 21.19 0.32
N GLN A 217 -37.34 21.51 1.62
CA GLN A 217 -36.09 21.26 2.34
C GLN A 217 -35.69 19.77 2.32
N THR A 218 -36.60 18.85 2.66
CA THR A 218 -36.33 17.41 2.62
C THR A 218 -36.03 16.89 1.22
N ARG A 219 -36.70 17.45 0.20
CA ARG A 219 -36.40 17.11 -1.19
C ARG A 219 -35.01 17.57 -1.62
N SER A 220 -34.54 18.71 -1.13
CA SER A 220 -33.17 19.17 -1.33
C SER A 220 -32.16 18.22 -0.67
N ASP A 221 -32.44 17.78 0.57
CA ASP A 221 -31.58 16.84 1.30
C ASP A 221 -31.54 15.46 0.59
N LEU A 222 -32.68 15.00 0.05
CA LEU A 222 -32.73 13.77 -0.77
C LEU A 222 -31.92 13.92 -2.05
N ALA A 223 -32.03 15.03 -2.77
CA ALA A 223 -31.26 15.26 -3.99
C ALA A 223 -29.75 15.27 -3.72
N ALA A 224 -29.32 15.89 -2.61
CA ALA A 224 -27.92 15.86 -2.18
C ALA A 224 -27.45 14.44 -1.83
N THR A 225 -28.32 13.63 -1.24
CA THR A 225 -28.00 12.23 -0.92
C THR A 225 -27.94 11.36 -2.19
N ASP A 226 -28.85 11.58 -3.15
CA ASP A 226 -28.83 10.90 -4.45
C ASP A 226 -27.56 11.26 -5.25
N GLU A 227 -27.11 12.52 -5.20
CA GLU A 227 -25.81 12.94 -5.75
C GLU A 227 -24.66 12.20 -5.08
N ALA A 228 -24.60 12.15 -3.74
CA ALA A 228 -23.57 11.45 -2.98
C ALA A 228 -23.52 9.96 -3.33
N ILE A 229 -24.67 9.29 -3.49
CA ILE A 229 -24.76 7.89 -3.96
C ILE A 229 -24.10 7.72 -5.33
N MET A 230 -24.36 8.63 -6.27
CA MET A 230 -23.76 8.53 -7.60
C MET A 230 -22.27 8.78 -7.58
N LEU A 231 -21.80 9.76 -6.80
CA LEU A 231 -20.36 10.03 -6.65
C LEU A 231 -19.61 8.84 -6.03
N ASP A 232 -20.19 8.20 -5.03
CA ASP A 232 -19.61 7.03 -4.40
C ASP A 232 -19.58 5.81 -5.35
N LYS A 233 -20.64 5.61 -6.13
CA LYS A 233 -20.63 4.61 -7.21
C LYS A 233 -19.56 4.89 -8.28
N HIS A 234 -19.32 6.16 -8.62
CA HIS A 234 -18.22 6.51 -9.52
C HIS A 234 -16.85 6.19 -8.90
N ALA A 235 -16.68 6.43 -7.58
CA ALA A 235 -15.46 6.07 -6.86
C ALA A 235 -15.24 4.53 -6.85
N LEU A 236 -16.30 3.75 -6.62
CA LEU A 236 -16.24 2.28 -6.74
C LEU A 236 -15.87 1.82 -8.15
N ALA A 237 -16.48 2.42 -9.20
CA ALA A 237 -16.13 2.12 -10.59
C ALA A 237 -14.64 2.40 -10.88
N ALA A 238 -14.10 3.50 -10.36
CA ALA A 238 -12.68 3.83 -10.49
C ALA A 238 -11.79 2.83 -9.76
N LEU A 239 -12.15 2.41 -8.53
CA LEU A 239 -11.39 1.41 -7.77
C LEU A 239 -11.32 0.06 -8.49
N VAL A 240 -12.39 -0.35 -9.17
CA VAL A 240 -12.37 -1.59 -9.96
C VAL A 240 -11.70 -1.44 -11.33
N GLY A 241 -11.14 -0.25 -11.62
CA GLY A 241 -10.44 0.01 -12.88
C GLY A 241 -11.36 0.22 -14.07
N ALA A 242 -12.62 0.56 -13.84
CA ALA A 242 -13.61 0.75 -14.89
C ALA A 242 -13.99 2.24 -15.09
N GLY A 243 -14.56 2.55 -16.25
CA GLY A 243 -15.11 3.88 -16.52
C GLY A 243 -16.40 4.18 -15.75
N PRO A 244 -16.87 5.45 -15.76
CA PRO A 244 -18.00 5.89 -14.95
C PRO A 244 -19.33 5.15 -15.26
N ASP A 245 -19.52 4.61 -16.44
CA ASP A 245 -20.74 3.86 -16.79
C ASP A 245 -20.87 2.56 -15.98
N ARG A 246 -19.77 2.00 -15.46
CA ARG A 246 -19.83 0.87 -14.53
C ARG A 246 -20.61 1.20 -13.26
N ALA A 247 -20.61 2.46 -12.82
CA ALA A 247 -21.39 2.94 -11.68
C ALA A 247 -22.89 2.72 -11.84
N LEU A 248 -23.42 2.79 -13.07
CA LEU A 248 -24.85 2.64 -13.35
C LEU A 248 -25.37 1.21 -13.06
N THR A 249 -24.49 0.23 -13.04
CA THR A 249 -24.83 -1.18 -12.79
C THR A 249 -24.55 -1.61 -11.34
N ILE A 250 -24.03 -0.71 -10.49
CA ILE A 250 -23.87 -0.97 -9.06
C ILE A 250 -25.21 -0.78 -8.38
N GLU A 251 -25.74 -1.84 -7.82
CA GLU A 251 -27.00 -1.84 -7.09
C GLU A 251 -26.80 -1.45 -5.62
N ARG A 252 -27.90 -1.32 -4.91
CA ARG A 252 -27.89 -1.07 -3.47
C ARG A 252 -27.22 -2.25 -2.75
N PRO A 253 -26.25 -1.99 -1.83
CA PRO A 253 -25.66 -3.03 -0.99
C PRO A 253 -26.71 -3.79 -0.15
N ALA A 254 -26.53 -5.12 -0.06
CA ALA A 254 -27.39 -5.99 0.75
C ALA A 254 -26.81 -6.28 2.14
N VAL A 255 -25.81 -5.52 2.56
CA VAL A 255 -25.07 -5.78 3.81
C VAL A 255 -25.93 -5.47 5.02
N SER A 256 -26.03 -6.43 5.93
CA SER A 256 -26.67 -6.27 7.25
C SER A 256 -25.67 -5.73 8.28
N ALA A 257 -26.19 -5.14 9.37
CA ALA A 257 -25.35 -4.74 10.50
C ALA A 257 -24.54 -5.92 11.05
N LEU A 258 -23.23 -5.73 11.22
CA LEU A 258 -22.33 -6.73 11.75
C LEU A 258 -22.19 -6.59 13.26
N GLN A 259 -21.99 -7.72 13.93
CA GLN A 259 -21.55 -7.72 15.33
C GLN A 259 -20.04 -7.50 15.39
N ALA A 260 -19.60 -6.78 16.41
CA ALA A 260 -18.18 -6.58 16.68
C ALA A 260 -17.45 -7.94 16.76
N GLN A 261 -16.37 -8.08 15.99
CA GLN A 261 -15.52 -9.25 16.02
C GLN A 261 -14.31 -8.95 16.93
N GLY A 262 -13.84 -9.96 17.65
CA GLY A 262 -12.64 -9.81 18.46
C GLY A 262 -11.36 -9.84 17.60
N ILE A 263 -10.22 -9.90 18.27
CA ILE A 263 -8.91 -10.06 17.64
C ILE A 263 -8.28 -11.41 18.01
N PRO A 264 -7.32 -11.91 17.19
CA PRO A 264 -6.53 -13.08 17.55
C PRO A 264 -5.81 -12.89 18.89
N ALA A 265 -5.76 -13.94 19.71
CA ALA A 265 -5.14 -13.90 21.04
C ALA A 265 -3.67 -13.49 21.02
N ASP A 266 -3.00 -13.76 19.91
CA ASP A 266 -1.58 -13.50 19.64
C ASP A 266 -1.34 -12.26 18.77
N ALA A 267 -2.37 -11.42 18.55
CA ALA A 267 -2.28 -10.25 17.67
C ALA A 267 -1.16 -9.28 18.09
N SER A 268 -0.93 -9.07 19.39
CA SER A 268 0.13 -8.18 19.88
C SER A 268 1.55 -8.66 19.52
N ILE A 269 1.75 -9.96 19.31
CA ILE A 269 3.07 -10.57 19.04
C ILE A 269 3.22 -10.86 17.54
N ASN A 270 2.18 -11.42 16.91
CA ASN A 270 2.27 -11.94 15.54
C ASN A 270 1.82 -10.94 14.46
N LEU A 271 1.37 -9.75 14.84
CA LEU A 271 0.99 -8.69 13.89
C LEU A 271 2.12 -8.38 12.88
N ILE A 272 3.38 -8.43 13.32
CA ILE A 272 4.57 -8.17 12.50
C ILE A 272 4.67 -9.15 11.31
N GLY A 273 4.36 -10.44 11.53
CA GLY A 273 4.42 -11.48 10.49
C GLY A 273 3.17 -11.55 9.61
N ARG A 274 2.10 -10.84 9.97
CA ARG A 274 0.80 -10.90 9.29
C ARG A 274 0.47 -9.66 8.47
N ARG A 275 1.28 -8.59 8.58
CA ARG A 275 1.10 -7.35 7.81
C ARG A 275 2.13 -7.24 6.70
N PRO A 276 1.71 -7.11 5.45
CA PRO A 276 2.64 -7.00 4.30
C PRO A 276 3.53 -5.76 4.38
N ASP A 277 3.01 -4.62 4.89
CA ASP A 277 3.75 -3.37 5.04
C ASP A 277 4.89 -3.48 6.07
N VAL A 278 4.64 -4.11 7.22
CA VAL A 278 5.65 -4.37 8.25
C VAL A 278 6.71 -5.35 7.75
N ALA A 279 6.27 -6.44 7.07
CA ALA A 279 7.17 -7.42 6.47
C ALA A 279 8.06 -6.78 5.37
N ALA A 280 7.51 -5.90 4.54
CA ALA A 280 8.26 -5.15 3.54
C ALA A 280 9.32 -4.25 4.18
N ALA A 281 8.95 -3.51 5.24
CA ALA A 281 9.89 -2.66 5.97
C ALA A 281 11.04 -3.47 6.59
N ARG A 282 10.76 -4.64 7.19
CA ARG A 282 11.78 -5.56 7.70
C ARG A 282 12.72 -6.04 6.59
N THR A 283 12.17 -6.43 5.46
CA THR A 283 12.96 -6.90 4.31
C THR A 283 13.90 -5.80 3.79
N ARG A 284 13.48 -4.53 3.82
CA ARG A 284 14.34 -3.37 3.49
C ARG A 284 15.50 -3.21 4.47
N VAL A 285 15.31 -3.44 5.77
CA VAL A 285 16.40 -3.46 6.77
C VAL A 285 17.42 -4.55 6.41
N GLU A 286 16.95 -5.74 6.06
CA GLU A 286 17.81 -6.86 5.67
C GLU A 286 18.59 -6.55 4.37
N ALA A 287 17.96 -5.94 3.37
CA ALA A 287 18.61 -5.48 2.14
C ALA A 287 19.70 -4.44 2.44
N ALA A 288 19.41 -3.46 3.29
CA ALA A 288 20.37 -2.44 3.70
C ALA A 288 21.57 -3.03 4.46
N ALA A 289 21.33 -4.06 5.30
CA ALA A 289 22.40 -4.79 5.98
C ALA A 289 23.34 -5.51 4.99
N ASP A 290 22.82 -6.10 3.93
CA ASP A 290 23.65 -6.72 2.89
C ASP A 290 24.39 -5.68 2.04
N ARG A 291 23.81 -4.48 1.80
CA ARG A 291 24.54 -3.36 1.16
C ARG A 291 25.70 -2.82 1.99
N ILE A 292 25.64 -2.89 3.32
CA ILE A 292 26.79 -2.58 4.17
C ILE A 292 27.92 -3.63 3.93
N LYS A 293 27.56 -4.93 3.82
CA LYS A 293 28.53 -5.99 3.52
C LYS A 293 29.19 -5.82 2.15
N GLU A 294 28.38 -5.45 1.14
CA GLU A 294 28.86 -5.09 -0.21
C GLU A 294 29.87 -3.94 -0.15
N ALA A 295 29.52 -2.83 0.52
CA ALA A 295 30.40 -1.66 0.63
C ALA A 295 31.66 -1.98 1.44
N ARG A 296 31.57 -2.84 2.46
CA ARG A 296 32.73 -3.33 3.22
C ARG A 296 33.65 -4.20 2.34
N ALA A 297 33.06 -5.06 1.51
CA ALA A 297 33.83 -5.92 0.62
C ALA A 297 34.64 -5.11 -0.43
N ALA A 298 34.21 -3.91 -0.77
CA ALA A 298 34.93 -3.02 -1.69
C ALA A 298 36.27 -2.50 -1.15
N PHE A 299 36.59 -2.68 0.13
CA PHE A 299 37.90 -2.36 0.70
C PHE A 299 38.95 -3.46 0.49
N TYR A 300 38.53 -4.65 0.11
CA TYR A 300 39.37 -5.81 -0.06
C TYR A 300 39.81 -6.02 -1.51
N PRO A 301 40.88 -6.80 -1.76
CA PRO A 301 41.32 -7.07 -3.11
C PRO A 301 40.22 -7.71 -3.97
N ASN A 302 40.10 -7.30 -5.22
CA ASN A 302 39.30 -7.96 -6.23
C ASN A 302 40.20 -8.81 -7.14
N ILE A 303 39.79 -10.05 -7.42
CA ILE A 303 40.50 -10.97 -8.31
C ILE A 303 39.60 -11.27 -9.50
N ASN A 304 40.05 -10.84 -10.67
CA ASN A 304 39.37 -11.08 -11.93
C ASN A 304 40.21 -12.00 -12.83
N ILE A 305 39.57 -12.92 -13.52
CA ILE A 305 40.18 -13.75 -14.55
C ILE A 305 39.67 -13.24 -15.90
N GLY A 306 40.57 -12.65 -16.69
CA GLY A 306 40.36 -12.32 -18.08
C GLY A 306 40.89 -13.44 -18.96
N ALA A 307 40.16 -13.82 -19.99
CA ALA A 307 40.70 -14.65 -21.09
C ALA A 307 40.26 -14.05 -22.42
N LEU A 308 41.11 -14.16 -23.41
CA LEU A 308 40.90 -13.63 -24.72
C LEU A 308 41.38 -14.65 -25.77
N ILE A 309 40.55 -14.93 -26.74
CA ILE A 309 40.89 -15.80 -27.92
C ILE A 309 40.39 -15.10 -29.19
N GLY A 310 41.20 -15.10 -30.22
CA GLY A 310 40.77 -14.42 -31.44
C GLY A 310 41.78 -14.50 -32.59
N LEU A 311 41.54 -13.65 -33.56
CA LEU A 311 42.36 -13.43 -34.75
C LEU A 311 42.80 -11.96 -34.77
N GLN A 312 44.08 -11.73 -35.07
CA GLN A 312 44.63 -10.40 -35.27
C GLN A 312 45.63 -10.42 -36.43
N SER A 313 45.57 -9.41 -37.28
CA SER A 313 46.50 -9.33 -38.41
C SER A 313 46.79 -7.87 -38.81
N LEU A 314 47.96 -7.69 -39.42
CA LEU A 314 48.27 -6.49 -40.20
C LEU A 314 47.68 -6.68 -41.62
N GLY A 315 46.71 -5.81 -41.97
CA GLY A 315 45.93 -5.96 -43.19
C GLY A 315 44.74 -6.93 -43.04
N LEU A 316 43.57 -6.53 -43.52
CA LEU A 316 42.33 -7.32 -43.41
C LEU A 316 42.38 -8.64 -44.22
N GLY A 317 43.13 -8.65 -45.31
CA GLY A 317 43.23 -9.83 -46.17
C GLY A 317 43.91 -11.04 -45.53
N SER A 318 44.66 -10.86 -44.46
CA SER A 318 45.35 -11.94 -43.74
C SER A 318 44.66 -12.31 -42.40
N LEU A 319 43.55 -11.71 -42.03
CA LEU A 319 42.89 -11.92 -40.74
C LEU A 319 42.49 -13.39 -40.49
N PHE A 320 42.07 -14.08 -41.54
CA PHE A 320 41.64 -15.49 -41.47
C PHE A 320 42.74 -16.50 -41.85
N ASN A 321 44.00 -16.05 -41.98
CA ASN A 321 45.11 -16.94 -42.30
C ASN A 321 45.61 -17.72 -41.06
N SER A 322 46.27 -18.84 -41.31
CA SER A 322 46.81 -19.76 -40.27
C SER A 322 47.91 -19.11 -39.46
N GLY A 323 48.01 -18.17 -38.91
CA GLY A 323 49.02 -17.45 -38.10
C GLY A 323 48.46 -16.19 -37.43
N SER A 324 47.19 -15.90 -37.69
CA SER A 324 46.51 -14.73 -37.13
C SER A 324 45.84 -15.03 -35.74
N ASN A 325 45.84 -16.30 -35.32
CA ASN A 325 45.25 -16.72 -34.07
C ASN A 325 46.10 -16.28 -32.86
N PHE A 326 45.44 -15.83 -31.84
CA PHE A 326 46.07 -15.52 -30.54
C PHE A 326 45.14 -15.92 -29.39
N ALA A 327 45.72 -16.21 -28.23
CA ALA A 327 44.99 -16.47 -27.02
C ALA A 327 45.81 -15.96 -25.83
N SER A 328 45.11 -15.48 -24.80
CA SER A 328 45.71 -15.10 -23.52
C SER A 328 44.78 -15.40 -22.35
N VAL A 329 45.35 -15.70 -21.19
CA VAL A 329 44.65 -15.81 -19.93
C VAL A 329 45.38 -14.90 -18.95
N SER A 330 44.65 -13.95 -18.36
CA SER A 330 45.25 -12.86 -17.57
C SER A 330 44.51 -12.76 -16.23
N PRO A 331 44.95 -13.49 -15.21
CA PRO A 331 44.46 -13.21 -13.83
C PRO A 331 44.96 -11.85 -13.38
N ALA A 332 44.09 -11.04 -12.82
CA ALA A 332 44.39 -9.70 -12.32
C ALA A 332 43.93 -9.54 -10.88
N VAL A 333 44.77 -8.96 -10.02
CA VAL A 333 44.44 -8.59 -8.65
C VAL A 333 44.45 -7.09 -8.54
N THR A 334 43.34 -6.50 -8.10
CA THR A 334 43.22 -5.06 -7.86
C THR A 334 42.96 -4.80 -6.39
N LEU A 335 43.83 -4.06 -5.70
CA LEU A 335 43.68 -3.63 -4.33
C LEU A 335 43.52 -2.10 -4.28
N PRO A 336 42.40 -1.57 -3.75
CA PRO A 336 42.23 -0.14 -3.58
C PRO A 336 43.09 0.40 -2.41
N LEU A 337 44.17 1.11 -2.72
CA LEU A 337 45.06 1.68 -1.70
C LEU A 337 44.59 3.08 -1.26
N PHE A 338 44.25 3.93 -2.21
CA PHE A 338 43.79 5.30 -1.95
C PHE A 338 42.78 5.76 -3.00
N HIS A 339 41.58 6.17 -2.54
CA HIS A 339 40.49 6.66 -3.40
C HIS A 339 39.91 7.99 -2.89
N GLY A 340 40.74 8.84 -2.28
CA GLY A 340 40.32 10.19 -1.85
C GLY A 340 39.13 10.19 -0.86
N GLY A 341 38.92 9.11 -0.08
CA GLY A 341 37.79 8.99 0.85
C GLY A 341 36.50 8.41 0.25
N ALA A 342 36.47 8.07 -1.03
CA ALA A 342 35.22 7.58 -1.69
C ALA A 342 34.69 6.29 -1.04
N LEU A 343 35.53 5.30 -0.74
CA LEU A 343 35.12 4.06 -0.10
C LEU A 343 34.58 4.27 1.32
N GLN A 344 35.24 5.13 2.10
CA GLN A 344 34.78 5.51 3.44
C GLN A 344 33.43 6.24 3.38
N GLY A 345 33.27 7.16 2.43
CA GLY A 345 32.01 7.87 2.18
C GLY A 345 30.89 6.92 1.80
N GLN A 346 31.14 5.98 0.88
CA GLN A 346 30.19 4.96 0.48
C GLN A 346 29.76 4.06 1.67
N TYR A 347 30.73 3.59 2.44
CA TYR A 347 30.46 2.74 3.62
C TYR A 347 29.63 3.47 4.68
N ARG A 348 29.97 4.76 4.99
CA ARG A 348 29.18 5.62 5.89
C ARG A 348 27.77 5.85 5.36
N GLY A 349 27.63 6.12 4.06
CA GLY A 349 26.34 6.29 3.42
C GLY A 349 25.46 5.03 3.52
N ARG A 350 26.02 3.84 3.27
CA ARG A 350 25.29 2.56 3.45
C ARG A 350 24.90 2.29 4.89
N ARG A 351 25.75 2.73 5.86
CA ARG A 351 25.38 2.66 7.28
C ARG A 351 24.22 3.58 7.61
N GLY A 352 24.23 4.83 7.13
CA GLY A 352 23.11 5.76 7.32
C GLY A 352 21.80 5.24 6.73
N GLN A 353 21.85 4.64 5.53
CA GLN A 353 20.69 4.00 4.91
C GLN A 353 20.13 2.82 5.72
N TYR A 354 21.00 2.06 6.38
CA TYR A 354 20.57 0.99 7.30
C TYR A 354 19.90 1.58 8.55
N ASP A 355 20.49 2.60 9.15
CA ASP A 355 19.95 3.24 10.36
C ASP A 355 18.57 3.87 10.06
N GLU A 356 18.40 4.48 8.87
CA GLU A 356 17.12 4.95 8.36
C GLU A 356 16.10 3.82 8.20
N ALA A 357 16.51 2.71 7.57
CA ALA A 357 15.61 1.57 7.35
C ALA A 357 15.10 0.96 8.68
N VAL A 358 15.97 0.91 9.72
CA VAL A 358 15.57 0.47 11.07
C VAL A 358 14.53 1.42 11.66
N ALA A 359 14.76 2.73 11.60
CA ALA A 359 13.83 3.71 12.14
C ALA A 359 12.47 3.68 11.41
N LEU A 360 12.47 3.48 10.08
CA LEU A 360 11.23 3.33 9.29
C LEU A 360 10.48 2.05 9.66
N TYR A 361 11.19 0.94 9.88
CA TYR A 361 10.58 -0.30 10.35
C TYR A 361 9.92 -0.13 11.72
N ASP A 362 10.64 0.47 12.68
CA ASP A 362 10.11 0.73 14.02
C ASP A 362 8.86 1.62 13.97
N GLY A 363 8.88 2.66 13.14
CA GLY A 363 7.73 3.51 12.87
C GLY A 363 6.53 2.73 12.30
N GLN A 364 6.77 1.79 11.39
CA GLN A 364 5.73 0.96 10.80
C GLN A 364 5.10 -0.01 11.83
N VAL A 365 5.91 -0.57 12.73
CA VAL A 365 5.42 -1.41 13.84
C VAL A 365 4.51 -0.61 14.78
N ILE A 366 4.96 0.58 15.20
CA ILE A 366 4.15 1.48 16.05
C ILE A 366 2.84 1.83 15.37
N GLN A 367 2.87 2.17 14.09
CA GLN A 367 1.68 2.50 13.31
C GLN A 367 0.70 1.32 13.25
N ALA A 368 1.19 0.09 13.04
CA ALA A 368 0.37 -1.12 13.00
C ALA A 368 -0.34 -1.38 14.34
N LEU A 369 0.39 -1.24 15.45
CA LEU A 369 -0.17 -1.39 16.79
C LEU A 369 -1.22 -0.31 17.09
N ARG A 370 -0.96 0.95 16.70
CA ARG A 370 -1.89 2.07 16.84
C ARG A 370 -3.18 1.83 16.05
N GLU A 371 -3.09 1.46 14.77
CA GLU A 371 -4.26 1.22 13.93
C GLU A 371 -5.16 0.12 14.51
N THR A 372 -4.57 -0.95 15.03
CA THR A 372 -5.32 -2.03 15.69
C THR A 372 -6.00 -1.54 16.96
N ALA A 373 -5.28 -0.81 17.83
CA ALA A 373 -5.83 -0.27 19.07
C ALA A 373 -6.95 0.76 18.83
N ASP A 374 -6.78 1.65 17.83
CA ASP A 374 -7.79 2.66 17.46
C ASP A 374 -9.08 1.99 16.97
N THR A 375 -8.96 0.92 16.17
CA THR A 375 -10.11 0.17 15.64
C THR A 375 -10.87 -0.54 16.77
N LEU A 376 -10.17 -1.23 17.66
CA LEU A 376 -10.79 -1.89 18.83
C LEU A 376 -11.51 -0.90 19.78
N THR A 377 -10.88 0.25 20.00
CA THR A 377 -11.50 1.32 20.79
C THR A 377 -12.78 1.82 20.12
N SER A 378 -12.74 1.98 18.80
CA SER A 378 -13.89 2.44 18.01
C SER A 378 -15.03 1.41 18.01
N GLU A 379 -14.73 0.12 17.89
CA GLU A 379 -15.75 -0.95 17.97
C GLU A 379 -16.44 -1.00 19.34
N LYS A 380 -15.67 -0.97 20.41
CA LYS A 380 -16.22 -0.95 21.78
C LYS A 380 -17.13 0.27 22.01
N GLN A 381 -16.72 1.45 21.56
CA GLN A 381 -17.51 2.66 21.70
C GLN A 381 -18.73 2.67 20.76
N LEU A 382 -18.65 1.99 19.60
CA LEU A 382 -19.79 1.88 18.70
C LEU A 382 -20.94 1.10 19.34
N GLU A 383 -20.66 -0.04 20.00
CA GLU A 383 -21.67 -0.85 20.67
C GLU A 383 -22.42 -0.04 21.72
N GLU A 384 -21.69 0.66 22.60
CA GLU A 384 -22.28 1.54 23.62
C GLU A 384 -23.12 2.66 22.98
N ARG A 385 -22.56 3.37 22.01
CA ARG A 385 -23.26 4.46 21.31
C ARG A 385 -24.51 3.99 20.58
N LEU A 386 -24.48 2.83 19.95
CA LEU A 386 -25.62 2.27 19.24
C LEU A 386 -26.76 1.92 20.22
N GLY A 387 -26.44 1.33 21.38
CA GLY A 387 -27.39 1.05 22.43
C GLY A 387 -28.08 2.33 22.94
N GLN A 388 -27.30 3.36 23.28
CA GLN A 388 -27.83 4.64 23.76
C GLN A 388 -28.64 5.38 22.67
N SER A 389 -28.20 5.35 21.41
CA SER A 389 -28.89 6.01 20.30
C SER A 389 -30.23 5.33 19.96
N ARG A 390 -30.30 3.99 20.04
CA ARG A 390 -31.56 3.25 19.88
C ARG A 390 -32.55 3.56 21.01
N SER A 391 -32.07 3.67 22.25
CA SER A 391 -32.90 4.04 23.40
C SER A 391 -33.45 5.48 23.28
N ALA A 392 -32.60 6.42 22.82
CA ALA A 392 -33.01 7.79 22.53
C ALA A 392 -34.05 7.86 21.41
N LEU A 393 -33.85 7.09 20.30
CA LEU A 393 -34.81 7.03 19.21
C LEU A 393 -36.19 6.55 19.71
N ALA A 394 -36.25 5.48 20.50
CA ALA A 394 -37.49 4.97 21.02
C ALA A 394 -38.21 6.01 21.87
N ALA A 395 -37.49 6.78 22.75
CA ALA A 395 -38.04 7.83 23.55
C ALA A 395 -38.56 9.01 22.70
N TYR A 396 -37.85 9.40 21.64
CA TYR A 396 -38.31 10.45 20.73
C TYR A 396 -39.55 10.02 19.91
N GLU A 397 -39.63 8.76 19.48
CA GLU A 397 -40.81 8.22 18.80
C GLU A 397 -42.05 8.23 19.73
N ASP A 398 -41.89 7.91 21.00
CA ASP A 398 -42.95 8.01 22.01
C ASP A 398 -43.36 9.47 22.24
N ALA A 399 -42.39 10.38 22.38
CA ALA A 399 -42.67 11.81 22.55
C ALA A 399 -43.43 12.39 21.34
N LEU A 400 -43.07 11.98 20.11
CA LEU A 400 -43.77 12.41 18.90
C LEU A 400 -45.20 11.85 18.85
N ARG A 401 -45.40 10.61 19.28
CA ARG A 401 -46.75 9.99 19.35
C ARG A 401 -47.64 10.79 20.34
N VAL A 402 -47.15 11.14 21.51
CA VAL A 402 -47.86 11.94 22.50
C VAL A 402 -48.12 13.37 21.97
N ALA A 403 -47.10 14.04 21.41
CA ALA A 403 -47.24 15.38 20.83
C ALA A 403 -48.32 15.44 19.73
N ARG A 404 -48.35 14.45 18.84
CA ARG A 404 -49.38 14.33 17.80
C ARG A 404 -50.80 14.17 18.35
N GLY A 405 -51.01 13.28 19.36
CA GLY A 405 -52.30 13.08 19.99
C GLY A 405 -52.80 14.36 20.66
N ARG A 406 -51.96 15.04 21.47
CA ARG A 406 -52.30 16.31 22.14
C ARG A 406 -52.61 17.40 21.12
N TYR A 407 -51.91 17.47 20.00
CA TYR A 407 -52.17 18.46 18.95
C TYR A 407 -53.51 18.17 18.24
N GLN A 408 -53.85 16.92 18.00
CA GLN A 408 -55.14 16.52 17.42
C GLN A 408 -56.30 16.97 18.28
N GLU A 409 -56.15 16.86 19.59
CA GLU A 409 -57.14 17.29 20.60
C GLU A 409 -57.10 18.79 20.90
N GLY A 410 -56.20 19.56 20.26
CA GLY A 410 -56.08 21.00 20.50
C GLY A 410 -55.36 21.39 21.78
N LEU A 411 -54.71 20.48 22.47
CA LEU A 411 -54.05 20.66 23.77
C LEU A 411 -52.59 21.15 23.64
N THR A 412 -52.04 21.29 22.44
CA THR A 412 -50.70 21.82 22.18
C THR A 412 -50.62 22.46 20.80
N THR A 413 -49.56 23.23 20.54
CA THR A 413 -49.34 23.90 19.24
C THR A 413 -48.63 22.96 18.24
N TYR A 414 -48.73 23.29 16.94
CA TYR A 414 -48.02 22.60 15.89
C TYR A 414 -46.51 22.64 16.08
N LEU A 415 -45.94 23.68 16.64
CA LEU A 415 -44.51 23.81 16.93
C LEU A 415 -44.00 22.66 17.81
N THR A 416 -44.79 22.19 18.80
CA THR A 416 -44.42 21.02 19.62
C THR A 416 -44.31 19.75 18.81
N VAL A 417 -45.24 19.53 17.87
CA VAL A 417 -45.20 18.37 16.97
C VAL A 417 -43.99 18.47 16.03
N LEU A 418 -43.72 19.64 15.48
CA LEU A 418 -42.61 19.91 14.60
C LEU A 418 -41.26 19.59 15.27
N THR A 419 -41.04 20.09 16.49
CA THR A 419 -39.82 19.82 17.26
C THR A 419 -39.65 18.33 17.55
N ALA A 420 -40.72 17.63 17.92
CA ALA A 420 -40.67 16.19 18.16
C ALA A 420 -40.36 15.40 16.86
N GLN A 421 -40.90 15.83 15.72
CA GLN A 421 -40.61 15.23 14.41
C GLN A 421 -39.12 15.38 14.02
N GLU A 422 -38.58 16.59 14.20
CA GLU A 422 -37.15 16.84 13.90
C GLU A 422 -36.25 15.97 14.80
N SER A 423 -36.59 15.77 16.08
CA SER A 423 -35.85 14.90 16.98
C SER A 423 -35.85 13.44 16.51
N VAL A 424 -37.00 12.92 16.06
CA VAL A 424 -37.11 11.55 15.53
C VAL A 424 -36.29 11.39 14.23
N VAL A 425 -36.40 12.34 13.30
CA VAL A 425 -35.65 12.28 12.02
C VAL A 425 -34.14 12.26 12.30
N ASN A 426 -33.65 13.17 13.16
CA ASN A 426 -32.25 13.23 13.50
C ASN A 426 -31.76 11.95 14.22
N ALA A 427 -32.55 11.42 15.17
CA ALA A 427 -32.21 10.20 15.89
C ALA A 427 -32.16 8.97 14.95
N ARG A 428 -33.06 8.86 13.98
CA ARG A 428 -33.05 7.80 12.96
C ARG A 428 -31.82 7.87 12.08
N LEU A 429 -31.43 9.06 11.62
CA LEU A 429 -30.21 9.26 10.83
C LEU A 429 -28.97 8.83 11.63
N VAL A 430 -28.89 9.20 12.91
CA VAL A 430 -27.77 8.78 13.78
C VAL A 430 -27.72 7.26 13.95
N VAL A 431 -28.85 6.60 14.21
CA VAL A 431 -28.89 5.14 14.34
C VAL A 431 -28.47 4.46 13.03
N ALA A 432 -29.00 4.90 11.89
CA ALA A 432 -28.64 4.36 10.57
C ALA A 432 -27.12 4.50 10.27
N GLN A 433 -26.54 5.65 10.61
CA GLN A 433 -25.09 5.87 10.46
C GLN A 433 -24.26 4.97 11.38
N LEU A 434 -24.70 4.74 12.61
CA LEU A 434 -23.99 3.86 13.55
C LEU A 434 -24.10 2.37 13.13
N GLU A 435 -25.24 1.95 12.59
CA GLU A 435 -25.43 0.58 12.10
C GLU A 435 -24.53 0.26 10.91
N THR A 436 -24.40 1.18 9.96
CA THR A 436 -23.49 1.01 8.82
C THR A 436 -22.01 1.15 9.19
N ARG A 437 -21.68 1.93 10.23
CA ARG A 437 -20.32 2.09 10.74
C ARG A 437 -19.72 0.77 11.24
N SER A 438 -20.53 -0.20 11.70
CA SER A 438 -20.04 -1.50 12.13
C SER A 438 -19.32 -2.26 10.99
N PHE A 439 -19.84 -2.14 9.77
CA PHE A 439 -19.20 -2.73 8.59
C PHE A 439 -17.86 -2.05 8.26
N THR A 440 -17.83 -0.72 8.27
CA THR A 440 -16.58 0.03 8.03
C THR A 440 -15.50 -0.32 9.06
N LEU A 441 -15.85 -0.45 10.34
CA LEU A 441 -14.91 -0.82 11.40
C LEU A 441 -14.39 -2.26 11.24
N ASP A 442 -15.26 -3.20 10.88
CA ASP A 442 -14.84 -4.57 10.62
C ASP A 442 -13.85 -4.65 9.43
N VAL A 443 -14.07 -3.90 8.35
CA VAL A 443 -13.11 -3.78 7.23
C VAL A 443 -11.80 -3.14 7.70
N GLN A 444 -11.85 -2.12 8.56
CA GLN A 444 -10.65 -1.49 9.12
C GLN A 444 -9.88 -2.46 10.03
N LEU A 445 -10.57 -3.28 10.82
CA LEU A 445 -9.95 -4.31 11.64
C LEU A 445 -9.25 -5.36 10.76
N VAL A 446 -9.92 -5.86 9.73
CA VAL A 446 -9.32 -6.78 8.75
C VAL A 446 -8.05 -6.19 8.14
N ARG A 447 -8.07 -4.91 7.74
CA ARG A 447 -6.90 -4.20 7.23
C ARG A 447 -5.79 -4.11 8.28
N ALA A 448 -6.13 -3.72 9.51
CA ALA A 448 -5.16 -3.59 10.61
C ALA A 448 -4.49 -4.93 10.96
N LEU A 449 -5.22 -6.04 10.80
CA LEU A 449 -4.73 -7.40 10.99
C LEU A 449 -4.04 -8.00 9.75
N GLY A 450 -3.95 -7.28 8.63
CA GLY A 450 -3.21 -7.68 7.44
C GLY A 450 -4.00 -8.49 6.41
N GLY A 451 -5.36 -8.58 6.53
CA GLY A 451 -6.26 -9.09 5.48
C GLY A 451 -6.01 -10.52 5.02
N GLY A 452 -5.56 -11.41 5.90
CA GLY A 452 -5.29 -12.80 5.58
C GLY A 452 -3.88 -13.07 5.03
N PHE A 453 -3.02 -12.06 4.93
CA PHE A 453 -1.63 -12.25 4.52
C PHE A 453 -0.88 -13.10 5.56
N GLN A 454 -0.04 -14.02 5.06
CA GLN A 454 0.91 -14.80 5.86
C GLN A 454 2.30 -14.67 5.22
N ALA A 455 3.27 -14.23 6.00
CA ALA A 455 4.65 -14.27 5.56
C ALA A 455 5.06 -15.75 5.38
N ALA A 456 5.65 -16.06 4.22
CA ALA A 456 6.14 -17.40 3.90
C ALA A 456 7.40 -17.74 4.71
#